data_d5571a3475dd98639cd840959ed2fbd1
#
_entry.id   d5571a3475dd98639cd840959ed2fbd1
#
_cell.length_a   1.000
_cell.length_b   1.000
_cell.length_c   1.000
_cell.angle_alpha   90.00
_cell.angle_beta   90.00
_cell.angle_gamma   90.00
#
_symmetry.space_group_name_H-M   'P 1'
#
loop_
_entity.id
_entity.type
_entity.pdbx_description
1 polymer ?
#
loop_
_entity_poly.entity_id
_entity_poly.type
_entity_poly.pdbx_seq_one_letter_code
_entity_poly.pdbx_strand_id
1 'polypeptide(L)' 'MSLENASDEVKLAVDLIMLLESHQIPAQTVLSALEIVRRDYA' A
#
# COMPACT_ATOMS: atom_id res chain seq x y z
N MET A 1 4.64 15.37 9.29
CA MET A 1 3.62 15.71 8.27
C MET A 1 2.28 15.16 8.72
N SER A 2 1.25 15.98 8.67
CA SER A 2 -0.10 15.54 9.01
C SER A 2 -0.71 14.78 7.83
N LEU A 3 -1.36 13.64 8.09
CA LEU A 3 -2.05 12.88 7.06
C LEU A 3 -3.20 13.66 6.42
N GLU A 4 -3.76 14.63 7.14
CA GLU A 4 -4.84 15.47 6.63
C GLU A 4 -4.40 16.32 5.43
N ASN A 5 -3.11 16.65 5.39
CA ASN A 5 -2.53 17.46 4.32
C ASN A 5 -1.80 16.63 3.27
N ALA A 6 -1.80 15.29 3.41
CA ALA A 6 -1.17 14.41 2.45
C ALA A 6 -2.04 14.25 1.21
N SER A 7 -1.41 13.94 0.06
CA SER A 7 -2.14 13.59 -1.15
C SER A 7 -2.94 12.31 -0.96
N ASP A 8 -3.95 12.11 -1.81
CA ASP A 8 -4.80 10.91 -1.75
C ASP A 8 -3.98 9.64 -1.91
N GLU A 9 -2.96 9.66 -2.78
CA GLU A 9 -2.09 8.51 -2.99
C GLU A 9 -1.27 8.17 -1.75
N VAL A 10 -0.82 9.18 -0.99
CA VAL A 10 -0.08 8.96 0.25
C VAL A 10 -1.00 8.39 1.32
N LYS A 11 -2.22 8.91 1.43
CA LYS A 11 -3.21 8.39 2.38
C LYS A 11 -3.54 6.93 2.09
N LEU A 12 -3.75 6.60 0.82
CA LEU A 12 -4.04 5.23 0.41
C LEU A 12 -2.85 4.31 0.70
N ALA A 13 -1.63 4.78 0.41
CA ALA A 13 -0.43 4.00 0.68
C ALA A 13 -0.27 3.70 2.17
N VAL A 14 -0.51 4.68 3.03
CA VAL A 14 -0.44 4.50 4.49
C VAL A 14 -1.49 3.49 4.95
N ASP A 15 -2.72 3.63 4.49
CA ASP A 15 -3.80 2.70 4.83
C ASP A 15 -3.46 1.27 4.41
N LEU A 16 -2.90 1.13 3.21
CA LEU A 16 -2.49 -0.16 2.68
C LEU A 16 -1.36 -0.78 3.50
N ILE A 17 -0.37 0.02 3.87
CA ILE A 17 0.74 -0.44 4.73
C ILE A 17 0.20 -0.96 6.06
N MET A 18 -0.69 -0.22 6.68
CA MET A 18 -1.29 -0.61 7.96
C MET A 18 -2.07 -1.92 7.83
N LEU A 19 -2.83 -2.07 6.76
CA LEU A 19 -3.58 -3.30 6.50
C LEU A 19 -2.65 -4.49 6.32
N LEU A 20 -1.62 -4.34 5.49
CA LEU A 20 -0.67 -5.41 5.18
C LEU A 20 0.13 -5.82 6.41
N GLU A 21 0.56 -4.86 7.24
CA GLU A 21 1.28 -5.15 8.47
C GLU A 21 0.38 -5.84 9.49
N SER A 22 -0.88 -5.42 9.57
CA SER A 22 -1.87 -6.02 10.46
C SER A 22 -2.10 -7.50 10.14
N HIS A 23 -2.05 -7.86 8.87
CA HIS A 23 -2.20 -9.24 8.41
C HIS A 23 -0.89 -10.03 8.41
N GLN A 24 0.23 -9.40 8.78
CA GLN A 24 1.54 -10.04 8.88
C GLN A 24 1.97 -10.73 7.58
N ILE A 25 1.70 -10.09 6.45
CA ILE A 25 2.04 -10.64 5.14
C ILE A 25 3.54 -10.43 4.89
N PRO A 26 4.27 -11.48 4.45
CA PRO A 26 5.70 -11.34 4.14
C PRO A 26 5.96 -10.26 3.09
N ALA A 27 7.04 -9.51 3.27
CA ALA A 27 7.38 -8.39 2.39
C ALA A 27 7.46 -8.81 0.92
N GLN A 28 8.06 -9.95 0.62
CA GLN A 28 8.18 -10.42 -0.77
C GLN A 28 6.82 -10.70 -1.40
N THR A 29 5.90 -11.27 -0.62
CA THR A 29 4.53 -11.51 -1.09
C THR A 29 3.82 -10.18 -1.39
N VAL A 30 4.00 -9.19 -0.52
CA VAL A 30 3.43 -7.85 -0.72
C VAL A 30 3.95 -7.23 -2.01
N LEU A 31 5.26 -7.25 -2.22
CA LEU A 31 5.87 -6.66 -3.40
C LEU A 31 5.40 -7.34 -4.68
N SER A 32 5.29 -8.66 -4.67
CA SER A 32 4.79 -9.42 -5.82
C SER A 32 3.32 -9.10 -6.11
N ALA A 33 2.52 -9.01 -5.08
CA ALA A 33 1.10 -8.66 -5.22
C ALA A 33 0.92 -7.24 -5.76
N LEU A 34 1.71 -6.29 -5.27
CA LEU A 34 1.66 -4.91 -5.75
C LEU A 34 2.02 -4.80 -7.22
N GLU A 35 2.94 -5.62 -7.71
CA GLU A 35 3.28 -5.65 -9.13
C GLU A 35 2.09 -6.09 -9.98
N ILE A 36 1.33 -7.07 -9.51
CA ILE A 36 0.11 -7.52 -10.19
C ILE A 36 -0.93 -6.39 -10.21
N VAL A 37 -1.12 -5.71 -9.08
CA VAL A 37 -2.05 -4.57 -8.99
C VAL A 37 -1.63 -3.47 -9.95
N ARG A 38 -0.34 -3.16 -10.00
CA ARG A 38 0.20 -2.15 -10.89
C ARG A 38 -0.13 -2.46 -12.35
N ARG A 39 0.04 -3.71 -12.77
CA ARG A 39 -0.27 -4.13 -14.14
C ARG A 39 -1.74 -3.97 -14.48
N ASP A 40 -2.61 -4.21 -13.51
CA ASP A 40 -4.05 -4.08 -13.71
C ASP A 40 -4.43 -2.64 -14.04
N TYR A 41 -3.70 -1.67 -13.47
CA TYR A 41 -3.97 -0.25 -13.68
C TYR A 41 -3.16 0.38 -14.82
N ALA A 42 -2.18 -0.31 -15.32
CA ALA A 42 -1.28 0.24 -16.35
C ALA A 42 -1.85 0.01 -17.81
#